data_dc9e9b15af8b02a89a1d2d47db1b6057
#
_entry.id   dc9e9b15af8b02a89a1d2d47db1b6057
#
_cell.length_a   1.000
_cell.length_b   1.000
_cell.length_c   1.000
_cell.angle_alpha   90.00
_cell.angle_beta   90.00
_cell.angle_gamma   90.00
#
_symmetry.space_group_name_H-M   'P 1'
#
loop_
_entity.id
_entity.type
_entity.pdbx_description
1 polymer ?
#
loop_
_entity_poly.entity_id
_entity_poly.type
_entity_poly.pdbx_seq_one_letter_code
_entity_poly.pdbx_strand_id
1 'polypeptide(L)'
;MKFLTASDVVEIHDLVISENELQGMAGDKSLDAVLARIENRMSFGMINDTYDLAACYACFLAVGHVFNEANKRTAFACMDVCLSLNDVALVYDHDEVGSLVIKAAQGIVDEIELSAWLRYMAQQ
;
A
#
# COMPACT_ATOMS: atom_id res chain seq x y z
N MET A 1 9.00 12.09 7.93
CA MET A 1 8.06 11.10 7.38
C MET A 1 8.63 9.69 7.53
N LYS A 2 7.84 8.78 8.06
CA LYS A 2 8.30 7.42 8.36
C LYS A 2 7.90 6.46 7.24
N PHE A 3 8.81 5.55 6.89
CA PHE A 3 8.66 4.60 5.80
C PHE A 3 8.48 3.18 6.33
N LEU A 4 7.94 2.31 5.47
CA LEU A 4 7.90 0.88 5.74
C LEU A 4 9.11 0.21 5.10
N THR A 5 9.78 -0.65 5.85
CA THR A 5 10.86 -1.52 5.34
C THR A 5 10.26 -2.78 4.72
N ALA A 6 11.07 -3.54 3.97
CA ALA A 6 10.66 -4.85 3.48
C ALA A 6 10.22 -5.77 4.64
N SER A 7 10.94 -5.75 5.75
CA SER A 7 10.59 -6.52 6.93
C SER A 7 9.22 -6.12 7.48
N ASP A 8 8.91 -4.83 7.52
CA ASP A 8 7.60 -4.34 7.95
C ASP A 8 6.47 -4.86 7.06
N VAL A 9 6.68 -4.82 5.75
CA VAL A 9 5.67 -5.29 4.77
C VAL A 9 5.41 -6.79 4.94
N VAL A 10 6.47 -7.58 5.13
CA VAL A 10 6.33 -9.03 5.36
C VAL A 10 5.58 -9.31 6.67
N GLU A 11 5.89 -8.60 7.75
CA GLU A 11 5.16 -8.73 9.01
C GLU A 11 3.68 -8.40 8.84
N ILE A 12 3.36 -7.34 8.15
CA ILE A 12 1.97 -6.93 7.89
C ILE A 12 1.26 -8.02 7.08
N HIS A 13 1.90 -8.54 6.03
CA HIS A 13 1.35 -9.64 5.24
C HIS A 13 1.04 -10.86 6.12
N ASP A 14 1.97 -11.24 6.98
CA ASP A 14 1.82 -12.41 7.85
C ASP A 14 0.69 -12.24 8.86
N LEU A 15 0.34 -11.00 9.21
CA LEU A 15 -0.79 -10.71 10.08
C LEU A 15 -2.15 -10.76 9.37
N VAL A 16 -2.19 -10.46 8.07
CA VAL A 16 -3.48 -10.37 7.34
C VAL A 16 -3.83 -11.63 6.55
N ILE A 17 -2.86 -12.49 6.27
CA ILE A 17 -3.09 -13.71 5.51
C ILE A 17 -3.78 -14.76 6.39
N SER A 18 -4.66 -15.56 5.77
CA SER A 18 -5.36 -16.66 6.44
C SER A 18 -4.54 -17.94 6.42
N GLU A 19 -4.73 -18.81 7.41
CA GLU A 19 -3.96 -20.06 7.54
C GLU A 19 -4.12 -21.00 6.34
N ASN A 20 -5.28 -20.97 5.70
CA ASN A 20 -5.58 -21.83 4.55
C ASN A 20 -5.18 -21.22 3.21
N GLU A 21 -4.60 -20.04 3.22
CA GLU A 21 -4.08 -19.42 2.01
C GLU A 21 -2.62 -19.79 1.81
N LEU A 22 -2.13 -19.70 0.55
CA LEU A 22 -0.76 -20.05 0.21
C LEU A 22 0.21 -19.01 0.79
N GLN A 23 1.02 -19.45 1.74
CA GLN A 23 1.97 -18.61 2.46
C GLN A 23 3.17 -18.26 1.58
N GLY A 24 3.88 -17.21 1.97
CA GLY A 24 5.17 -16.89 1.39
C GLY A 24 5.12 -15.97 0.20
N MET A 25 6.29 -15.73 -0.35
CA MET A 25 6.50 -14.81 -1.46
C MET A 25 6.40 -15.50 -2.80
N ALA A 26 5.91 -14.79 -3.83
CA ALA A 26 5.92 -15.27 -5.19
C ALA A 26 7.36 -15.35 -5.71
N GLY A 27 7.75 -16.49 -6.28
CA GLY A 27 9.14 -16.76 -6.64
C GLY A 27 9.69 -15.92 -7.80
N ASP A 28 8.81 -15.34 -8.60
CA ASP A 28 9.18 -14.53 -9.77
C ASP A 28 9.03 -13.02 -9.54
N LYS A 29 8.79 -12.60 -8.30
CA LYS A 29 8.55 -11.20 -7.93
C LYS A 29 9.55 -10.75 -6.87
N SER A 30 9.73 -9.43 -6.74
CA SER A 30 10.66 -8.84 -5.79
C SER A 30 10.01 -7.71 -5.01
N LEU A 31 9.88 -7.88 -3.71
CA LEU A 31 9.44 -6.83 -2.80
C LEU A 31 10.44 -5.66 -2.79
N ASP A 32 11.73 -5.97 -2.82
CA ASP A 32 12.77 -4.93 -2.86
C ASP A 32 12.64 -4.04 -4.09
N ALA A 33 12.30 -4.62 -5.25
CA ALA A 33 12.08 -3.86 -6.48
C ALA A 33 10.85 -2.93 -6.35
N VAL A 34 9.78 -3.40 -5.73
CA VAL A 34 8.59 -2.57 -5.47
C VAL A 34 8.92 -1.40 -4.56
N LEU A 35 9.64 -1.65 -3.47
CA LEU A 35 10.02 -0.60 -2.52
C LEU A 35 11.02 0.39 -3.13
N ALA A 36 11.93 -0.09 -4.00
CA ALA A 36 12.86 0.76 -4.71
C ALA A 36 12.14 1.77 -5.62
N ARG A 37 11.01 1.39 -6.21
CA ARG A 37 10.19 2.32 -7.01
C ARG A 37 9.64 3.45 -6.15
N ILE A 38 9.25 3.16 -4.92
CA ILE A 38 8.77 4.18 -3.98
C ILE A 38 9.91 5.12 -3.58
N GLU A 39 11.08 4.57 -3.27
CA GLU A 39 12.28 5.35 -2.95
C GLU A 39 12.68 6.27 -4.12
N ASN A 40 12.59 5.77 -5.36
CA ASN A 40 12.88 6.57 -6.55
C ASN A 40 11.90 7.74 -6.69
N ARG A 41 10.61 7.53 -6.45
CA ARG A 41 9.62 8.61 -6.47
C ARG A 41 9.91 9.65 -5.40
N MET A 42 10.33 9.22 -4.22
CA MET A 42 10.76 10.13 -3.16
C MET A 42 11.96 10.97 -3.61
N SER A 43 12.97 10.34 -4.18
CA SER A 43 14.20 11.01 -4.66
C SER A 43 13.92 12.03 -5.77
N PHE A 44 12.91 11.78 -6.61
CA PHE A 44 12.52 12.70 -7.69
C PHE A 44 11.47 13.74 -7.25
N GLY A 45 11.17 13.84 -5.95
CA GLY A 45 10.24 14.83 -5.43
C GLY A 45 8.78 14.58 -5.77
N MET A 46 8.42 13.34 -6.07
CA MET A 46 7.05 12.96 -6.43
C MET A 46 6.20 12.54 -5.23
N ILE A 47 6.80 12.46 -4.04
CA ILE A 47 6.12 12.15 -2.79
C ILE A 47 6.34 13.35 -1.86
N ASN A 48 5.29 14.11 -1.60
CA ASN A 48 5.38 15.38 -0.87
C ASN A 48 4.78 15.32 0.53
N ASP A 49 3.96 14.31 0.80
CA ASP A 49 3.31 14.14 2.10
C ASP A 49 3.01 12.67 2.38
N THR A 50 2.43 12.39 3.55
CA THR A 50 2.09 11.04 3.97
C THR A 50 1.02 10.41 3.07
N TYR A 51 0.09 11.20 2.53
CA TYR A 51 -0.95 10.69 1.64
C TYR A 51 -0.35 10.14 0.35
N ASP A 52 0.62 10.85 -0.21
CA ASP A 52 1.35 10.38 -1.40
C ASP A 52 2.08 9.07 -1.09
N LEU A 53 2.76 8.99 0.05
CA LEU A 53 3.52 7.81 0.44
C LEU A 53 2.60 6.61 0.67
N ALA A 54 1.52 6.80 1.41
CA ALA A 54 0.55 5.73 1.70
C ALA A 54 -0.11 5.21 0.42
N ALA A 55 -0.44 6.12 -0.51
CA ALA A 55 -1.01 5.75 -1.80
C ALA A 55 -0.03 4.94 -2.65
N CYS A 56 1.26 5.27 -2.59
CA CYS A 56 2.29 4.49 -3.28
C CYS A 56 2.38 3.07 -2.75
N TYR A 57 2.36 2.88 -1.43
CA TYR A 57 2.36 1.54 -0.84
C TYR A 57 1.15 0.74 -1.31
N ALA A 58 -0.05 1.33 -1.23
CA ALA A 58 -1.26 0.65 -1.66
C ALA A 58 -1.21 0.24 -3.14
N CYS A 59 -0.90 1.17 -4.03
CA CYS A 59 -0.92 0.92 -5.47
C CYS A 59 0.20 -0.03 -5.91
N PHE A 60 1.41 0.18 -5.44
CA PHE A 60 2.56 -0.60 -5.92
C PHE A 60 2.56 -2.01 -5.34
N LEU A 61 2.12 -2.19 -4.11
CA LEU A 61 1.97 -3.53 -3.53
C LEU A 61 0.80 -4.29 -4.15
N ALA A 62 -0.31 -3.60 -4.46
CA ALA A 62 -1.45 -4.23 -5.11
C ALA A 62 -1.10 -4.71 -6.53
N VAL A 63 -0.35 -3.91 -7.29
CA VAL A 63 0.08 -4.25 -8.66
C VAL A 63 1.22 -5.25 -8.65
N GLY A 64 2.12 -5.17 -7.66
CA GLY A 64 3.37 -5.94 -7.63
C GLY A 64 3.20 -7.43 -7.48
N HIS A 65 2.13 -7.90 -6.84
CA HIS A 65 1.85 -9.32 -6.59
C HIS A 65 3.05 -10.08 -6.02
N VAL A 66 3.72 -9.47 -5.03
CA VAL A 66 4.98 -10.01 -4.49
C VAL A 66 4.77 -11.22 -3.58
N PHE A 67 3.57 -11.41 -3.05
CA PHE A 67 3.21 -12.57 -2.24
C PHE A 67 2.37 -13.55 -3.05
N ASN A 68 2.34 -14.80 -2.62
CA ASN A 68 1.50 -15.81 -3.28
C ASN A 68 0.01 -15.46 -3.17
N GLU A 69 -0.43 -15.01 -1.99
CA GLU A 69 -1.81 -14.59 -1.75
C GLU A 69 -1.86 -13.41 -0.80
N ALA A 70 -3.04 -12.80 -0.67
CA ALA A 70 -3.33 -11.66 0.21
C ALA A 70 -2.65 -10.34 -0.20
N ASN A 71 -2.33 -10.15 -1.48
CA ASN A 71 -1.65 -8.94 -1.95
C ASN A 71 -2.49 -7.68 -1.75
N LYS A 72 -3.79 -7.72 -2.07
CA LYS A 72 -4.66 -6.55 -1.92
C LYS A 72 -4.91 -6.20 -0.45
N ARG A 73 -5.10 -7.20 0.41
CA ARG A 73 -5.23 -6.97 1.85
C ARG A 73 -3.96 -6.40 2.46
N THR A 74 -2.81 -6.90 2.02
CA THR A 74 -1.50 -6.39 2.46
C THR A 74 -1.29 -4.95 1.99
N ALA A 75 -1.65 -4.64 0.75
CA ALA A 75 -1.57 -3.28 0.21
C ALA A 75 -2.39 -2.29 1.04
N PHE A 76 -3.65 -2.64 1.34
CA PHE A 76 -4.51 -1.82 2.19
C PHE A 76 -3.91 -1.66 3.59
N ALA A 77 -3.49 -2.76 4.21
CA ALA A 77 -2.93 -2.72 5.56
C ALA A 77 -1.65 -1.87 5.63
N CYS A 78 -0.78 -1.96 4.63
CA CYS A 78 0.42 -1.14 4.56
C CYS A 78 0.09 0.34 4.40
N MET A 79 -0.92 0.68 3.60
CA MET A 79 -1.41 2.05 3.48
C MET A 79 -1.86 2.58 4.85
N ASP A 80 -2.66 1.79 5.55
CA ASP A 80 -3.23 2.14 6.85
C ASP A 80 -2.14 2.31 7.91
N VAL A 81 -1.19 1.38 7.97
CA VAL A 81 -0.04 1.44 8.89
C VAL A 81 0.82 2.66 8.58
N CYS A 82 1.08 2.96 7.31
CA CYS A 82 1.85 4.13 6.90
C CYS A 82 1.20 5.43 7.40
N LEU A 83 -0.12 5.57 7.22
CA LEU A 83 -0.85 6.73 7.72
C LEU A 83 -0.72 6.84 9.24
N SER A 84 -0.95 5.75 9.94
CA SER A 84 -0.90 5.70 11.40
C SER A 84 0.49 6.03 11.96
N LEU A 85 1.55 5.48 11.35
CA LEU A 85 2.94 5.76 11.72
C LEU A 85 3.28 7.25 11.59
N ASN A 86 2.62 7.95 10.70
CA ASN A 86 2.86 9.37 10.43
C ASN A 86 1.78 10.27 11.06
N ASP A 87 1.10 9.77 12.09
CA ASP A 87 0.13 10.50 12.90
C ASP A 87 -1.10 10.97 12.10
N VAL A 88 -1.47 10.25 11.06
CA VAL A 88 -2.68 10.52 10.28
C VAL A 88 -3.75 9.49 10.65
N ALA A 89 -4.85 9.97 11.22
CA ALA A 89 -6.01 9.15 11.55
C ALA A 89 -7.15 9.51 10.59
N LEU A 90 -7.59 8.55 9.78
CA LEU A 90 -8.69 8.73 8.85
C LEU A 90 -9.82 7.78 9.21
N VAL A 91 -11.04 8.27 9.05
CA VAL A 91 -12.25 7.45 9.16
C VAL A 91 -12.82 7.31 7.76
N TYR A 92 -12.85 6.08 7.26
CA TYR A 92 -13.39 5.78 5.94
C TYR A 92 -14.10 4.43 5.95
N ASP A 93 -14.94 4.24 4.94
CA ASP A 93 -15.65 2.98 4.73
C ASP A 93 -14.67 1.95 4.17
N HIS A 94 -14.52 0.82 4.86
CA HIS A 94 -13.64 -0.27 4.44
C HIS A 94 -14.02 -0.84 3.06
N ASP A 95 -15.31 -0.90 2.74
CA ASP A 95 -15.78 -1.39 1.45
C ASP A 95 -15.38 -0.44 0.33
N GLU A 96 -15.46 0.87 0.57
CA GLU A 96 -15.05 1.88 -0.41
C GLU A 96 -13.54 1.80 -0.66
N VAL A 97 -12.73 1.72 0.41
CA VAL A 97 -11.27 1.58 0.28
C VAL A 97 -10.91 0.26 -0.38
N GLY A 98 -11.57 -0.83 -0.01
CA GLY A 98 -11.36 -2.14 -0.64
C GLY A 98 -11.60 -2.10 -2.14
N SER A 99 -12.66 -1.42 -2.57
CA SER A 99 -12.95 -1.21 -3.99
C SER A 99 -11.85 -0.43 -4.70
N LEU A 100 -11.33 0.63 -4.06
CA LEU A 100 -10.23 1.43 -4.62
C LEU A 100 -8.94 0.61 -4.75
N VAL A 101 -8.62 -0.22 -3.77
CA VAL A 101 -7.43 -1.08 -3.82
C VAL A 101 -7.56 -2.13 -4.93
N ILE A 102 -8.76 -2.70 -5.14
CA ILE A 102 -9.02 -3.61 -6.25
C ILE A 102 -8.79 -2.89 -7.59
N LYS A 103 -9.28 -1.67 -7.74
CA LYS A 103 -9.06 -0.87 -8.94
C LYS A 103 -7.60 -0.51 -9.14
N ALA A 104 -6.87 -0.25 -8.05
CA ALA A 104 -5.43 -0.03 -8.11
C ALA A 104 -4.70 -1.28 -8.62
N ALA A 105 -5.07 -2.46 -8.15
CA ALA A 105 -4.50 -3.74 -8.62
C ALA A 105 -4.77 -3.98 -10.11
N GLN A 106 -5.87 -3.45 -10.63
CA GLN A 106 -6.26 -3.54 -12.04
C GLN A 106 -5.65 -2.45 -12.91
N GLY A 107 -4.92 -1.50 -12.29
CA GLY A 107 -4.35 -0.35 -13.01
C GLY A 107 -5.36 0.74 -13.38
N ILE A 108 -6.57 0.69 -12.83
CA ILE A 108 -7.64 1.66 -13.10
C ILE A 108 -7.46 2.93 -12.25
N VAL A 109 -6.96 2.77 -11.02
CA VAL A 109 -6.65 3.87 -10.10
C VAL A 109 -5.15 3.88 -9.86
N ASP A 110 -4.52 5.03 -10.01
CA ASP A 110 -3.10 5.21 -9.73
C ASP A 110 -2.86 5.86 -8.36
N GLU A 111 -1.59 6.01 -7.99
CA GLU A 111 -1.19 6.61 -6.71
C GLU A 111 -1.59 8.08 -6.59
N ILE A 112 -1.68 8.80 -7.71
CA ILE A 112 -2.07 10.21 -7.72
C ILE A 112 -3.56 10.33 -7.36
N GLU A 113 -4.39 9.51 -7.97
CA GLU A 113 -5.83 9.48 -7.70
C GLU A 113 -6.13 9.02 -6.28
N LEU A 114 -5.43 7.98 -5.80
CA LEU A 114 -5.63 7.47 -4.46
C LEU A 114 -5.17 8.48 -3.40
N SER A 115 -4.03 9.14 -3.63
CA SER A 115 -3.52 10.19 -2.77
C SER A 115 -4.53 11.35 -2.64
N ALA A 116 -5.11 11.78 -3.77
CA ALA A 116 -6.14 12.81 -3.77
C ALA A 116 -7.37 12.40 -2.96
N TRP A 117 -7.80 11.14 -3.10
CA TRP A 117 -8.92 10.61 -2.33
C TRP A 117 -8.61 10.59 -0.82
N LEU A 118 -7.41 10.18 -0.43
CA LEU A 118 -7.00 10.17 0.98
C LEU A 118 -7.02 11.60 1.57
N ARG A 119 -6.52 12.58 0.83
CA ARG A 119 -6.57 13.99 1.27
C ARG A 119 -8.00 14.48 1.43
N TYR A 120 -8.87 14.12 0.48
CA TYR A 120 -10.28 14.46 0.58
C TYR A 120 -10.90 13.88 1.85
N MET A 121 -10.64 12.61 2.16
CA MET A 121 -11.15 11.97 3.37
C MET A 121 -10.61 12.63 4.65
N ALA A 122 -9.40 13.12 4.62
CA ALA A 122 -8.80 13.82 5.77
C ALA A 122 -9.48 15.16 6.08
N GLN A 123 -10.20 15.73 5.13
CA GLN A 123 -10.92 17.02 5.28
C GLN A 123 -12.36 16.85 5.74
N GLN A 124 -12.85 15.62 5.87
CA GLN A 124 -14.24 15.34 6.27
C GLN A 124 -14.49 15.41 7.79
#